data_f2dce5ec9f04eba10041c92c97144ea5
#
_entry.id   f2dce5ec9f04eba10041c92c97144ea5
#
_cell.length_a   1.000
_cell.length_b   1.000
_cell.length_c   1.000
_cell.angle_alpha   90.00
_cell.angle_beta   90.00
_cell.angle_gamma   90.00
#
_symmetry.space_group_name_H-M   'P 1'
#
loop_
_entity.id
_entity.type
_entity.pdbx_description
1 polymer ?
#
loop_
_entity_poly.entity_id
_entity_poly.type
_entity_poly.pdbx_seq_one_letter_code
_entity_poly.pdbx_strand_id
1 'polypeptide(L)'
;MDKKVRVRFAPSPTGFVHIGSLRTALYNYLFAEKMGGDFILRIEDTDRTRFVEGAIENLINSLHWAGIHYSEGVFIEDGKVVQKGDYGPYIQSERLDIYRKYVDQLINEGKAYYCFCDKERLDRIREERQIKGLIPKYDGFCRNIPLDEAKKRVANGEPYVVRLKLPKDTDITFHDVVRGDITINTEDIDDQVLLKSDGFPTYHMAVVVDDHLMGITHIVRGEEWLPSTPKHVFLYEALGWEKPEYVHLPTVLNKDRKKLSKRQGDVSVEDFKDKGYLPEALNNYLALVGWSPEDNKEIFTMDELIKEFSFERVSKTGGIFDKDKLDWVNAQFLRNQDINVLREEASEELIKAGLITEDFAKEHKEYMEVLIDTLKDSISLMTELPEKAKFIFEELPLADETKEFLEGENAENAKVLANAIEEELSSVDEITLDYAKTFMKSIQKKTGIKGKNLYMPVRAMISFSVHGPEMDRILYLLGKEKIFKRLDKFK
;
A
#
# COMPACT_ATOMS: atom_id res chain seq x y z
N MET A 1 30.02 13.25 -17.01
CA MET A 1 29.60 12.59 -15.78
C MET A 1 28.11 12.45 -15.87
N ASP A 2 27.60 11.22 -15.77
CA ASP A 2 26.16 11.01 -15.75
C ASP A 2 25.57 11.76 -14.54
N LYS A 3 24.45 12.44 -14.74
CA LYS A 3 23.77 13.16 -13.66
C LYS A 3 23.34 12.13 -12.61
N LYS A 4 23.50 12.46 -11.32
CA LYS A 4 22.95 11.67 -10.23
C LYS A 4 21.43 11.48 -10.45
N VAL A 5 20.94 10.28 -10.33
CA VAL A 5 19.51 10.00 -10.43
C VAL A 5 18.75 10.76 -9.33
N ARG A 6 17.68 11.46 -9.72
CA ARG A 6 16.76 12.13 -8.80
C ARG A 6 15.33 11.86 -9.23
N VAL A 7 14.57 11.35 -8.30
CA VAL A 7 13.15 11.03 -8.48
C VAL A 7 12.32 11.69 -7.39
N ARG A 8 11.00 11.73 -7.57
CA ARG A 8 10.11 12.34 -6.58
C ARG A 8 8.79 11.61 -6.46
N PHE A 9 8.27 11.55 -5.26
CA PHE A 9 6.87 11.34 -5.01
C PHE A 9 6.21 12.69 -4.75
N ALA A 10 5.19 13.02 -5.52
CA ALA A 10 4.62 14.37 -5.53
C ALA A 10 3.08 14.32 -5.45
N PRO A 11 2.53 13.87 -4.31
CA PRO A 11 1.10 13.72 -4.14
C PRO A 11 0.40 15.05 -3.83
N SER A 12 -0.87 15.14 -4.23
CA SER A 12 -1.77 16.19 -3.76
C SER A 12 -2.43 15.75 -2.44
N PRO A 13 -2.49 16.63 -1.42
CA PRO A 13 -3.05 16.31 -0.10
C PRO A 13 -4.59 16.34 -0.11
N THR A 14 -5.19 15.41 -0.86
CA THR A 14 -6.65 15.33 -1.11
C THR A 14 -7.32 14.19 -0.35
N GLY A 15 -6.65 13.58 0.61
CA GLY A 15 -7.14 12.48 1.45
C GLY A 15 -6.02 11.53 1.86
N PHE A 16 -6.39 10.41 2.46
CA PHE A 16 -5.46 9.40 2.95
C PHE A 16 -4.78 8.63 1.80
N VAL A 17 -3.57 8.15 2.07
CA VAL A 17 -2.73 7.51 1.06
C VAL A 17 -3.36 6.20 0.58
N HIS A 18 -3.62 6.13 -0.72
CA HIS A 18 -4.08 4.92 -1.39
C HIS A 18 -2.89 3.99 -1.68
N ILE A 19 -3.08 2.66 -1.56
CA ILE A 19 -2.00 1.68 -1.84
C ILE A 19 -1.41 1.79 -3.26
N GLY A 20 -2.19 2.24 -4.24
CA GLY A 20 -1.67 2.54 -5.58
C GLY A 20 -0.68 3.71 -5.57
N SER A 21 -0.89 4.71 -4.71
CA SER A 21 0.05 5.82 -4.50
C SER A 21 1.27 5.35 -3.72
N LEU A 22 1.08 4.50 -2.69
CA LEU A 22 2.19 3.88 -1.96
C LEU A 22 3.07 3.05 -2.91
N ARG A 23 2.50 2.28 -3.83
CA ARG A 23 3.27 1.56 -4.86
C ARG A 23 4.09 2.49 -5.73
N THR A 24 3.53 3.64 -6.12
CA THR A 24 4.27 4.64 -6.90
C THR A 24 5.45 5.20 -6.10
N ALA A 25 5.24 5.51 -4.81
CA ALA A 25 6.32 5.92 -3.91
C ALA A 25 7.38 4.82 -3.75
N LEU A 26 6.96 3.58 -3.54
CA LEU A 26 7.85 2.42 -3.43
C LEU A 26 8.74 2.25 -4.69
N TYR A 27 8.18 2.33 -5.89
CA TYR A 27 8.96 2.19 -7.12
C TYR A 27 9.97 3.33 -7.32
N ASN A 28 9.61 4.57 -6.94
CA ASN A 28 10.56 5.68 -6.90
C ASN A 28 11.70 5.40 -5.92
N TYR A 29 11.36 4.95 -4.71
CA TYR A 29 12.31 4.62 -3.66
C TYR A 29 13.28 3.51 -4.08
N LEU A 30 12.74 2.37 -4.57
CA LEU A 30 13.55 1.23 -5.01
C LEU A 30 14.54 1.62 -6.12
N PHE A 31 14.07 2.43 -7.07
CA PHE A 31 14.91 2.90 -8.16
C PHE A 31 15.99 3.89 -7.67
N ALA A 32 15.63 4.85 -6.83
CA ALA A 32 16.59 5.79 -6.26
C ALA A 32 17.68 5.09 -5.47
N GLU A 33 17.31 4.21 -4.54
CA GLU A 33 18.25 3.44 -3.73
C GLU A 33 19.19 2.59 -4.59
N LYS A 34 18.64 1.85 -5.56
CA LYS A 34 19.43 1.03 -6.49
C LYS A 34 20.47 1.85 -7.25
N MET A 35 20.13 3.06 -7.66
CA MET A 35 21.00 3.93 -8.46
C MET A 35 21.89 4.84 -7.60
N GLY A 36 21.83 4.74 -6.26
CA GLY A 36 22.52 5.66 -5.35
C GLY A 36 22.08 7.11 -5.56
N GLY A 37 20.82 7.30 -5.93
CA GLY A 37 20.19 8.57 -6.26
C GLY A 37 19.54 9.27 -5.09
N ASP A 38 18.73 10.29 -5.39
CA ASP A 38 17.95 11.02 -4.41
C ASP A 38 16.46 10.76 -4.64
N PHE A 39 15.72 10.54 -3.56
CA PHE A 39 14.27 10.48 -3.55
C PHE A 39 13.70 11.67 -2.78
N ILE A 40 12.78 12.42 -3.38
CA ILE A 40 12.23 13.67 -2.85
C ILE A 40 10.73 13.52 -2.59
N LEU A 41 10.25 14.09 -1.49
CA LEU A 41 8.83 14.28 -1.22
C LEU A 41 8.42 15.72 -1.45
N ARG A 42 7.56 15.96 -2.47
CA ARG A 42 6.96 17.27 -2.77
C ARG A 42 5.45 17.22 -2.57
N ILE A 43 4.88 18.27 -1.99
CA ILE A 43 3.43 18.41 -1.78
C ILE A 43 2.85 19.31 -2.87
N GLU A 44 1.87 18.76 -3.64
CA GLU A 44 1.20 19.47 -4.73
C GLU A 44 -0.19 19.95 -4.28
N ASP A 45 -0.23 21.08 -3.57
CA ASP A 45 -1.42 21.66 -2.92
C ASP A 45 -2.00 22.87 -3.69
N THR A 46 -1.73 22.99 -4.97
CA THR A 46 -2.23 24.10 -5.81
C THR A 46 -3.75 24.05 -6.06
N ASP A 47 -4.39 22.91 -5.80
CA ASP A 47 -5.85 22.77 -5.78
C ASP A 47 -6.38 22.91 -4.34
N ARG A 48 -6.58 24.15 -3.91
CA ARG A 48 -7.04 24.48 -2.56
C ARG A 48 -8.45 23.98 -2.25
N THR A 49 -9.26 23.70 -3.26
CA THR A 49 -10.66 23.26 -3.08
C THR A 49 -10.75 21.79 -2.64
N ARG A 50 -9.71 21.00 -2.88
CA ARG A 50 -9.64 19.57 -2.53
C ARG A 50 -8.68 19.28 -1.39
N PHE A 51 -8.12 20.30 -0.76
CA PHE A 51 -7.25 20.11 0.38
C PHE A 51 -7.99 19.47 1.57
N VAL A 52 -7.38 18.46 2.17
CA VAL A 52 -7.89 17.76 3.36
C VAL A 52 -6.92 17.97 4.51
N GLU A 53 -7.43 18.47 5.62
CA GLU A 53 -6.64 18.65 6.84
C GLU A 53 -6.10 17.29 7.35
N GLY A 54 -4.84 17.26 7.79
CA GLY A 54 -4.17 16.04 8.24
C GLY A 54 -3.66 15.13 7.12
N ALA A 55 -3.94 15.44 5.82
CA ALA A 55 -3.51 14.59 4.72
C ALA A 55 -1.98 14.58 4.52
N ILE A 56 -1.29 15.67 4.84
CA ILE A 56 0.19 15.74 4.75
C ILE A 56 0.80 14.85 5.83
N GLU A 57 0.32 14.96 7.06
CA GLU A 57 0.77 14.15 8.18
C GLU A 57 0.51 12.68 7.93
N ASN A 58 -0.68 12.34 7.45
CA ASN A 58 -1.04 10.98 7.06
C ASN A 58 -0.09 10.42 6.01
N LEU A 59 0.20 11.20 4.97
CA LEU A 59 1.12 10.82 3.90
C LEU A 59 2.52 10.48 4.45
N ILE A 60 3.09 11.38 5.25
CA ILE A 60 4.44 11.20 5.81
C ILE A 60 4.47 10.00 6.74
N ASN A 61 3.46 9.84 7.61
CA ASN A 61 3.34 8.69 8.52
C ASN A 61 3.16 7.37 7.76
N SER A 62 2.41 7.36 6.65
CA SER A 62 2.25 6.18 5.80
C SER A 62 3.56 5.74 5.13
N LEU A 63 4.34 6.70 4.60
CA LEU A 63 5.67 6.41 4.04
C LEU A 63 6.63 5.89 5.12
N HIS A 64 6.64 6.54 6.28
CA HIS A 64 7.48 6.13 7.41
C HIS A 64 7.13 4.74 7.92
N TRP A 65 5.83 4.44 8.09
CA TRP A 65 5.37 3.09 8.45
C TRP A 65 5.78 2.05 7.42
N ALA A 66 5.72 2.38 6.13
CA ALA A 66 6.17 1.50 5.06
C ALA A 66 7.70 1.37 4.94
N GLY A 67 8.49 2.07 5.77
CA GLY A 67 9.95 2.07 5.67
C GLY A 67 10.49 2.74 4.40
N ILE A 68 9.69 3.60 3.75
CA ILE A 68 10.07 4.34 2.55
C ILE A 68 10.68 5.69 2.99
N HIS A 69 11.98 5.82 2.86
CA HIS A 69 12.72 7.00 3.26
C HIS A 69 13.01 7.90 2.06
N TYR A 70 13.08 9.20 2.30
CA TYR A 70 13.45 10.21 1.30
C TYR A 70 14.44 11.19 1.89
N SER A 71 15.30 11.75 1.03
CA SER A 71 16.43 12.58 1.45
C SER A 71 16.08 14.04 1.61
N GLU A 72 15.09 14.50 0.85
CA GLU A 72 14.67 15.91 0.77
C GLU A 72 13.15 16.02 0.68
N GLY A 73 12.60 17.14 1.11
CA GLY A 73 11.17 17.40 0.97
C GLY A 73 10.50 17.84 2.26
N VAL A 74 9.29 17.34 2.48
CA VAL A 74 8.43 17.69 3.61
C VAL A 74 8.49 16.59 4.66
N PHE A 75 8.78 16.97 5.92
CA PHE A 75 8.96 16.07 7.07
C PHE A 75 8.05 16.46 8.22
N ILE A 76 7.95 15.59 9.23
CA ILE A 76 7.37 15.91 10.53
C ILE A 76 8.48 15.90 11.58
N GLU A 77 8.65 17.02 12.32
CA GLU A 77 9.54 17.13 13.47
C GLU A 77 8.80 17.81 14.61
N ASP A 78 8.85 17.21 15.79
CA ASP A 78 8.14 17.68 16.99
C ASP A 78 6.65 17.94 16.74
N GLY A 79 6.02 17.08 15.92
CA GLY A 79 4.60 17.18 15.55
C GLY A 79 4.26 18.31 14.57
N LYS A 80 5.27 18.94 13.95
CA LYS A 80 5.09 20.02 12.98
C LYS A 80 5.62 19.62 11.61
N VAL A 81 4.95 20.09 10.57
CA VAL A 81 5.40 19.97 9.19
C VAL A 81 6.58 20.92 8.98
N VAL A 82 7.72 20.37 8.55
CA VAL A 82 8.95 21.11 8.22
C VAL A 82 9.45 20.72 6.84
N GLN A 83 10.33 21.54 6.26
CA GLN A 83 10.92 21.28 4.94
C GLN A 83 12.44 21.23 5.04
N LYS A 84 13.08 20.27 4.37
CA LYS A 84 14.53 20.09 4.34
C LYS A 84 15.04 19.80 2.94
N GLY A 85 16.20 20.33 2.59
CA GLY A 85 16.88 20.15 1.31
C GLY A 85 17.23 21.47 0.66
N ASP A 86 17.99 21.40 -0.45
CA ASP A 86 18.58 22.58 -1.10
C ASP A 86 17.69 23.18 -2.20
N TYR A 87 16.57 22.54 -2.55
CA TYR A 87 15.71 22.91 -3.68
C TYR A 87 14.33 23.42 -3.27
N GLY A 88 14.15 23.69 -1.98
CA GLY A 88 12.87 24.16 -1.42
C GLY A 88 12.42 25.52 -1.95
N PRO A 89 11.19 25.95 -1.58
CA PRO A 89 10.18 25.17 -0.83
C PRO A 89 9.72 23.92 -1.56
N TYR A 90 9.28 22.88 -0.79
CA TYR A 90 8.75 21.61 -1.34
C TYR A 90 7.22 21.54 -1.27
N ILE A 91 6.56 22.63 -0.89
CA ILE A 91 5.10 22.81 -0.90
C ILE A 91 4.77 23.81 -2.01
N GLN A 92 3.96 23.39 -2.99
CA GLN A 92 3.76 24.18 -4.21
C GLN A 92 3.08 25.53 -3.95
N SER A 93 2.17 25.64 -2.98
CA SER A 93 1.54 26.92 -2.64
C SER A 93 2.52 28.00 -2.14
N GLU A 94 3.72 27.62 -1.73
CA GLU A 94 4.79 28.54 -1.29
C GLU A 94 5.71 28.99 -2.44
N ARG A 95 5.46 28.53 -3.68
CA ARG A 95 6.31 28.72 -4.87
C ARG A 95 5.67 29.61 -5.94
N LEU A 96 4.59 30.32 -5.64
CA LEU A 96 3.77 31.04 -6.63
C LEU A 96 4.57 32.04 -7.46
N ASP A 97 5.50 32.76 -6.85
CA ASP A 97 6.37 33.76 -7.54
C ASP A 97 7.29 33.08 -8.56
N ILE A 98 7.75 31.85 -8.26
CA ILE A 98 8.59 31.07 -9.17
C ILE A 98 7.78 30.71 -10.43
N TYR A 99 6.56 30.21 -10.26
CA TYR A 99 5.72 29.85 -11.39
C TYR A 99 5.37 31.08 -12.23
N ARG A 100 5.06 32.21 -11.57
CA ARG A 100 4.73 33.47 -12.25
C ARG A 100 5.86 33.92 -13.16
N LYS A 101 7.10 33.89 -12.68
CA LYS A 101 8.30 34.24 -13.45
C LYS A 101 8.36 33.48 -14.79
N TYR A 102 8.14 32.14 -14.76
CA TYR A 102 8.23 31.33 -15.96
C TYR A 102 7.00 31.45 -16.86
N VAL A 103 5.82 31.70 -16.28
CA VAL A 103 4.62 32.03 -17.09
C VAL A 103 4.84 33.36 -17.85
N ASP A 104 5.39 34.39 -17.20
CA ASP A 104 5.68 35.66 -17.83
C ASP A 104 6.76 35.55 -18.92
N GLN A 105 7.76 34.67 -18.72
CA GLN A 105 8.74 34.34 -19.77
C GLN A 105 8.04 33.74 -20.99
N LEU A 106 7.20 32.69 -20.81
CA LEU A 106 6.48 32.04 -21.90
C LEU A 106 5.56 33.01 -22.66
N ILE A 107 4.91 33.95 -21.98
CA ILE A 107 4.08 34.99 -22.60
C ILE A 107 4.94 35.91 -23.45
N ASN A 108 6.06 36.42 -22.93
CA ASN A 108 6.93 37.34 -23.64
C ASN A 108 7.61 36.70 -24.86
N GLU A 109 7.89 35.40 -24.80
CA GLU A 109 8.43 34.60 -25.90
C GLU A 109 7.36 34.09 -26.89
N GLY A 110 6.07 34.43 -26.66
CA GLY A 110 4.98 34.03 -27.52
C GLY A 110 4.64 32.53 -27.46
N LYS A 111 5.07 31.84 -26.40
CA LYS A 111 4.80 30.43 -26.13
C LYS A 111 3.58 30.20 -25.24
N ALA A 112 3.05 31.28 -24.64
CA ALA A 112 1.79 31.32 -23.91
C ALA A 112 1.05 32.60 -24.26
N TYR A 113 -0.24 32.67 -23.90
CA TYR A 113 -1.07 33.85 -24.15
C TYR A 113 -2.18 33.99 -23.09
N TYR A 114 -2.65 35.23 -22.93
CA TYR A 114 -3.81 35.55 -22.07
C TYR A 114 -5.11 35.11 -22.72
N CYS A 115 -5.97 34.45 -21.98
CA CYS A 115 -7.30 34.03 -22.40
C CYS A 115 -8.36 34.65 -21.50
N PHE A 116 -9.29 35.38 -22.09
CA PHE A 116 -10.35 36.14 -21.43
C PHE A 116 -11.73 35.48 -21.57
N CYS A 117 -11.79 34.23 -22.01
CA CYS A 117 -13.06 33.49 -22.15
C CYS A 117 -13.65 33.18 -20.78
N ASP A 118 -14.93 33.51 -20.62
CA ASP A 118 -15.72 33.11 -19.45
C ASP A 118 -16.11 31.62 -19.50
N LYS A 119 -16.66 31.15 -18.38
CA LYS A 119 -17.04 29.74 -18.23
C LYS A 119 -18.18 29.36 -19.18
N GLU A 120 -19.20 30.24 -19.35
CA GLU A 120 -20.36 29.97 -20.19
C GLU A 120 -19.94 29.75 -21.64
N ARG A 121 -19.02 30.58 -22.15
CA ARG A 121 -18.49 30.41 -23.50
C ARG A 121 -17.71 29.07 -23.63
N LEU A 122 -16.91 28.74 -22.67
CA LEU A 122 -16.12 27.49 -22.70
C LEU A 122 -17.01 26.25 -22.64
N ASP A 123 -18.06 26.26 -21.83
CA ASP A 123 -19.00 25.17 -21.69
C ASP A 123 -19.79 24.99 -22.99
N ARG A 124 -20.30 26.08 -23.58
CA ARG A 124 -21.02 26.07 -24.88
C ARG A 124 -20.14 25.45 -26.00
N ILE A 125 -18.86 25.82 -26.10
CA ILE A 125 -17.99 25.27 -27.13
C ILE A 125 -17.75 23.77 -26.91
N ARG A 126 -17.59 23.33 -25.66
CA ARG A 126 -17.48 21.90 -25.34
C ARG A 126 -18.69 21.13 -25.80
N GLU A 127 -19.89 21.61 -25.48
CA GLU A 127 -21.14 20.99 -25.87
C GLU A 127 -21.31 20.95 -27.41
N GLU A 128 -21.07 22.06 -28.11
CA GLU A 128 -21.10 22.12 -29.57
C GLU A 128 -20.18 21.13 -30.25
N ARG A 129 -18.95 20.99 -29.73
CA ARG A 129 -17.97 20.02 -30.25
C ARG A 129 -18.39 18.60 -29.97
N GLN A 130 -18.90 18.34 -28.76
CA GLN A 130 -19.36 17.00 -28.35
C GLN A 130 -20.56 16.55 -29.21
N ILE A 131 -21.53 17.44 -29.49
CA ILE A 131 -22.67 17.17 -30.40
C ILE A 131 -22.18 16.81 -31.81
N LYS A 132 -21.07 17.42 -32.28
CA LYS A 132 -20.46 17.15 -33.58
C LYS A 132 -19.54 15.92 -33.58
N GLY A 133 -19.42 15.18 -32.46
CA GLY A 133 -18.52 14.04 -32.33
C GLY A 133 -17.01 14.42 -32.35
N LEU A 134 -16.69 15.68 -32.09
CA LEU A 134 -15.33 16.19 -32.06
C LEU A 134 -14.79 16.19 -30.62
N ILE A 135 -13.46 16.10 -30.49
CA ILE A 135 -12.79 16.21 -29.17
C ILE A 135 -13.19 17.53 -28.50
N PRO A 136 -13.73 17.50 -27.25
CA PRO A 136 -14.17 18.70 -26.54
C PRO A 136 -12.96 19.50 -26.04
N LYS A 137 -12.31 20.27 -26.91
CA LYS A 137 -11.15 21.12 -26.61
C LYS A 137 -11.44 22.60 -26.80
N TYR A 138 -10.62 23.43 -26.19
CA TYR A 138 -10.65 24.89 -26.41
C TYR A 138 -10.41 25.25 -27.88
N ASP A 139 -11.13 26.22 -28.39
CA ASP A 139 -11.12 26.61 -29.82
C ASP A 139 -10.00 27.59 -30.19
N GLY A 140 -9.24 28.08 -29.20
CA GLY A 140 -8.14 29.04 -29.45
C GLY A 140 -8.60 30.48 -29.69
N PHE A 141 -9.83 30.87 -29.32
CA PHE A 141 -10.39 32.20 -29.61
C PHE A 141 -9.48 33.35 -29.22
N CYS A 142 -8.86 33.33 -28.04
CA CYS A 142 -7.97 34.39 -27.58
C CYS A 142 -6.52 34.26 -28.08
N ARG A 143 -6.19 33.17 -28.79
CA ARG A 143 -4.82 32.79 -29.15
C ARG A 143 -4.05 33.82 -29.98
N ASN A 144 -4.76 34.61 -30.76
CA ASN A 144 -4.19 35.57 -31.71
C ASN A 144 -4.38 37.04 -31.28
N ILE A 145 -4.84 37.30 -30.05
CA ILE A 145 -4.90 38.65 -29.50
C ILE A 145 -3.48 39.21 -29.41
N PRO A 146 -3.19 40.40 -29.96
CA PRO A 146 -1.87 41.00 -29.84
C PRO A 146 -1.47 41.19 -28.38
N LEU A 147 -0.21 40.95 -28.06
CA LEU A 147 0.26 40.96 -26.68
C LEU A 147 0.04 42.32 -25.98
N ASP A 148 0.22 43.42 -26.70
CA ASP A 148 0.01 44.77 -26.16
C ASP A 148 -1.46 45.04 -25.85
N GLU A 149 -2.38 44.53 -26.66
CA GLU A 149 -3.82 44.56 -26.40
C GLU A 149 -4.17 43.75 -25.17
N ALA A 150 -3.68 42.51 -25.12
CA ALA A 150 -3.90 41.63 -23.99
C ALA A 150 -3.39 42.20 -22.69
N LYS A 151 -2.19 42.80 -22.70
CA LYS A 151 -1.61 43.51 -21.51
C LYS A 151 -2.46 44.72 -21.08
N LYS A 152 -3.04 45.47 -22.01
CA LYS A 152 -3.98 46.58 -21.68
C LYS A 152 -5.27 46.03 -21.00
N ARG A 153 -5.81 44.96 -21.50
CA ARG A 153 -7.00 44.33 -20.90
C ARG A 153 -6.72 43.83 -19.48
N VAL A 154 -5.56 43.16 -19.27
CA VAL A 154 -5.10 42.76 -17.93
C VAL A 154 -4.91 43.98 -17.01
N ALA A 155 -4.29 45.05 -17.49
CA ALA A 155 -4.09 46.29 -16.71
C ALA A 155 -5.43 46.94 -16.34
N ASN A 156 -6.46 46.83 -17.16
CA ASN A 156 -7.83 47.28 -16.89
C ASN A 156 -8.61 46.35 -15.93
N GLY A 157 -7.98 45.31 -15.39
CA GLY A 157 -8.60 44.39 -14.42
C GLY A 157 -9.52 43.34 -15.01
N GLU A 158 -9.48 43.10 -16.33
CA GLU A 158 -10.28 42.05 -16.95
C GLU A 158 -9.80 40.66 -16.47
N PRO A 159 -10.72 39.79 -15.99
CA PRO A 159 -10.36 38.43 -15.55
C PRO A 159 -9.73 37.62 -16.69
N TYR A 160 -8.67 36.88 -16.39
CA TYR A 160 -7.97 36.09 -17.38
C TYR A 160 -7.39 34.79 -16.79
N VAL A 161 -7.09 33.88 -17.68
CA VAL A 161 -6.17 32.73 -17.43
C VAL A 161 -5.02 32.81 -18.44
N VAL A 162 -3.92 32.13 -18.18
CA VAL A 162 -2.82 31.99 -19.15
C VAL A 162 -2.86 30.60 -19.73
N ARG A 163 -2.81 30.48 -21.07
CA ARG A 163 -2.77 29.22 -21.79
C ARG A 163 -1.46 28.99 -22.51
N LEU A 164 -1.03 27.74 -22.54
CA LEU A 164 0.07 27.29 -23.39
C LEU A 164 -0.31 27.47 -24.86
N LYS A 165 0.63 27.92 -25.68
CA LYS A 165 0.44 28.09 -27.12
C LYS A 165 1.10 26.93 -27.87
N LEU A 166 0.41 25.80 -27.97
CA LEU A 166 0.92 24.63 -28.69
C LEU A 166 1.10 24.91 -30.19
N PRO A 167 2.14 24.38 -30.86
CA PRO A 167 2.20 24.43 -32.31
C PRO A 167 0.99 23.72 -32.90
N LYS A 168 0.58 24.09 -34.11
CA LYS A 168 -0.54 23.43 -34.81
C LYS A 168 0.00 22.29 -35.66
N ASP A 169 -0.81 21.23 -35.77
CA ASP A 169 -0.56 20.07 -36.62
C ASP A 169 0.91 19.58 -36.54
N THR A 170 1.34 19.33 -35.29
CA THR A 170 2.71 18.97 -35.00
C THR A 170 2.72 17.71 -34.15
N ASP A 171 3.50 16.73 -34.56
CA ASP A 171 3.71 15.50 -33.77
C ASP A 171 4.71 15.76 -32.66
N ILE A 172 4.31 15.44 -31.42
CA ILE A 172 5.17 15.45 -30.25
C ILE A 172 5.47 14.01 -29.88
N THR A 173 6.75 13.63 -30.00
CA THR A 173 7.23 12.30 -29.62
C THR A 173 8.07 12.36 -28.36
N PHE A 174 7.86 11.41 -27.47
CA PHE A 174 8.66 11.20 -26.26
C PHE A 174 8.87 9.72 -26.01
N HIS A 175 9.97 9.39 -25.34
CA HIS A 175 10.24 8.04 -24.90
C HIS A 175 9.68 7.82 -23.49
N ASP A 176 9.02 6.69 -23.29
CA ASP A 176 8.58 6.20 -21.97
C ASP A 176 9.29 4.87 -21.69
N VAL A 177 9.99 4.78 -20.56
CA VAL A 177 10.81 3.60 -20.23
C VAL A 177 9.98 2.30 -20.19
N VAL A 178 8.71 2.37 -19.75
CA VAL A 178 7.82 1.21 -19.68
C VAL A 178 7.14 0.93 -21.01
N ARG A 179 6.76 1.98 -21.76
CA ARG A 179 5.84 1.89 -22.92
C ARG A 179 6.53 2.02 -24.27
N GLY A 180 7.77 2.52 -24.29
CA GLY A 180 8.50 2.86 -25.52
C GLY A 180 8.11 4.22 -26.06
N ASP A 181 8.36 4.44 -27.34
CA ASP A 181 8.11 5.72 -28.02
C ASP A 181 6.61 5.96 -28.21
N ILE A 182 6.16 7.16 -27.82
CA ILE A 182 4.77 7.60 -27.92
C ILE A 182 4.73 8.91 -28.70
N THR A 183 3.89 8.96 -29.73
CA THR A 183 3.67 10.14 -30.56
C THR A 183 2.22 10.57 -30.47
N ILE A 184 1.99 11.86 -30.19
CA ILE A 184 0.64 12.45 -30.14
C ILE A 184 0.68 13.74 -30.96
N ASN A 185 -0.29 13.90 -31.87
CA ASN A 185 -0.43 15.13 -32.66
C ASN A 185 -1.10 16.23 -31.83
N THR A 186 -0.64 17.46 -31.95
CA THR A 186 -1.19 18.62 -31.24
C THR A 186 -2.63 18.95 -31.62
N GLU A 187 -3.13 18.43 -32.74
CA GLU A 187 -4.56 18.53 -33.09
C GLU A 187 -5.46 17.70 -32.15
N ASP A 188 -4.91 16.70 -31.44
CA ASP A 188 -5.65 15.87 -30.51
C ASP A 188 -5.67 16.45 -29.06
N ILE A 189 -4.90 17.50 -28.80
CA ILE A 189 -4.79 18.14 -27.47
C ILE A 189 -5.14 19.63 -27.58
N ASP A 190 -5.42 20.27 -26.45
CA ASP A 190 -5.78 21.70 -26.40
C ASP A 190 -4.67 22.56 -25.78
N ASP A 191 -4.78 23.87 -26.01
CA ASP A 191 -3.97 24.87 -25.34
C ASP A 191 -4.29 24.88 -23.84
N GLN A 192 -3.49 24.15 -23.06
CA GLN A 192 -3.70 23.93 -21.63
C GLN A 192 -3.60 25.21 -20.82
N VAL A 193 -4.47 25.41 -19.85
CA VAL A 193 -4.30 26.48 -18.85
C VAL A 193 -3.06 26.20 -18.02
N LEU A 194 -2.16 27.18 -17.95
CA LEU A 194 -0.95 27.18 -17.13
C LEU A 194 -1.15 27.92 -15.81
N LEU A 195 -1.80 29.10 -15.87
CA LEU A 195 -2.13 29.91 -14.72
C LEU A 195 -3.63 30.14 -14.65
N LYS A 196 -4.22 29.88 -13.49
CA LYS A 196 -5.64 30.10 -13.21
C LYS A 196 -5.95 31.55 -12.91
N SER A 197 -7.21 31.94 -12.91
CA SER A 197 -7.67 33.31 -12.63
C SER A 197 -7.41 33.75 -11.19
N ASP A 198 -7.22 32.82 -10.27
CA ASP A 198 -6.85 33.06 -8.88
C ASP A 198 -5.33 33.28 -8.68
N GLY A 199 -4.54 33.22 -9.76
CA GLY A 199 -3.08 33.37 -9.74
C GLY A 199 -2.32 32.09 -9.41
N PHE A 200 -2.99 30.99 -9.10
CA PHE A 200 -2.33 29.70 -8.88
C PHE A 200 -2.01 29.02 -10.22
N PRO A 201 -0.87 28.31 -10.32
CA PRO A 201 -0.59 27.48 -11.48
C PRO A 201 -1.56 26.28 -11.53
N THR A 202 -1.74 25.73 -12.72
CA THR A 202 -2.28 24.38 -12.83
C THR A 202 -1.17 23.35 -12.55
N TYR A 203 -1.57 22.11 -12.30
CA TYR A 203 -0.64 20.98 -12.19
C TYR A 203 0.41 20.98 -13.32
N HIS A 204 0.00 21.20 -14.56
CA HIS A 204 0.88 21.11 -15.73
C HIS A 204 2.02 22.11 -15.69
N MET A 205 1.78 23.32 -15.23
CA MET A 205 2.84 24.34 -15.09
C MET A 205 3.72 24.05 -13.88
N ALA A 206 3.10 23.78 -12.74
CA ALA A 206 3.82 23.59 -11.47
C ALA A 206 4.75 22.37 -11.54
N VAL A 207 4.27 21.23 -12.02
CA VAL A 207 5.07 20.00 -12.07
C VAL A 207 6.30 20.14 -12.98
N VAL A 208 6.18 20.79 -14.13
CA VAL A 208 7.31 20.96 -15.06
C VAL A 208 8.37 21.89 -14.49
N VAL A 209 7.93 23.02 -13.91
CA VAL A 209 8.85 23.98 -13.29
C VAL A 209 9.58 23.35 -12.10
N ASP A 210 8.85 22.65 -11.24
CA ASP A 210 9.45 22.07 -10.06
C ASP A 210 10.36 20.90 -10.39
N ASP A 211 9.97 20.02 -11.29
CA ASP A 211 10.80 18.89 -11.72
C ASP A 211 12.13 19.40 -12.33
N HIS A 212 12.09 20.47 -13.11
CA HIS A 212 13.31 21.10 -13.64
C HIS A 212 14.17 21.72 -12.52
N LEU A 213 13.58 22.59 -11.69
CA LEU A 213 14.33 23.34 -10.67
C LEU A 213 14.86 22.44 -9.54
N MET A 214 14.18 21.32 -9.27
CA MET A 214 14.61 20.30 -8.29
C MET A 214 15.54 19.24 -8.93
N GLY A 215 15.90 19.41 -10.21
CA GLY A 215 16.84 18.53 -10.91
C GLY A 215 16.35 17.09 -11.09
N ILE A 216 15.03 16.90 -11.21
CA ILE A 216 14.44 15.56 -11.42
C ILE A 216 14.88 14.98 -12.74
N THR A 217 15.44 13.78 -12.71
CA THR A 217 15.95 13.07 -13.89
C THR A 217 14.93 12.08 -14.46
N HIS A 218 14.08 11.48 -13.59
CA HIS A 218 13.07 10.51 -14.00
C HIS A 218 11.72 10.87 -13.36
N ILE A 219 10.70 11.02 -14.19
CA ILE A 219 9.33 11.29 -13.78
C ILE A 219 8.57 9.96 -13.71
N VAL A 220 8.53 9.37 -12.52
CA VAL A 220 7.78 8.14 -12.24
C VAL A 220 6.41 8.50 -11.69
N ARG A 221 5.32 8.12 -12.40
CA ARG A 221 3.95 8.47 -12.02
C ARG A 221 2.92 7.51 -12.65
N GLY A 222 1.66 7.61 -12.25
CA GLY A 222 0.59 6.80 -12.82
C GLY A 222 0.29 7.10 -14.31
N GLU A 223 -0.16 6.10 -15.04
CA GLU A 223 -0.47 6.18 -16.47
C GLU A 223 -1.61 7.16 -16.83
N GLU A 224 -2.41 7.57 -15.85
CA GLU A 224 -3.46 8.58 -16.03
C GLU A 224 -2.92 9.93 -16.51
N TRP A 225 -1.63 10.18 -16.30
CA TRP A 225 -0.94 11.39 -16.75
C TRP A 225 -0.34 11.29 -18.16
N LEU A 226 -0.38 10.11 -18.77
CA LEU A 226 0.17 9.87 -20.09
C LEU A 226 -0.40 10.81 -21.17
N PRO A 227 -1.74 11.07 -21.22
CA PRO A 227 -2.31 12.01 -22.20
C PRO A 227 -1.85 13.46 -22.02
N SER A 228 -1.33 13.82 -20.84
CA SER A 228 -0.83 15.16 -20.54
C SER A 228 0.65 15.33 -20.87
N THR A 229 1.37 14.22 -21.03
CA THR A 229 2.83 14.23 -21.22
C THR A 229 3.29 15.05 -22.45
N PRO A 230 2.63 15.04 -23.61
CA PRO A 230 3.04 15.87 -24.75
C PRO A 230 3.05 17.38 -24.42
N LYS A 231 2.12 17.84 -23.57
CA LYS A 231 2.07 19.25 -23.12
C LYS A 231 3.26 19.57 -22.22
N HIS A 232 3.67 18.63 -21.37
CA HIS A 232 4.87 18.79 -20.52
C HIS A 232 6.14 18.75 -21.37
N VAL A 233 6.25 17.85 -22.33
CA VAL A 233 7.37 17.79 -23.29
C VAL A 233 7.52 19.13 -24.00
N PHE A 234 6.43 19.69 -24.54
CA PHE A 234 6.46 20.99 -25.17
C PHE A 234 6.81 22.13 -24.20
N LEU A 235 6.37 22.08 -22.94
CA LEU A 235 6.76 23.07 -21.94
C LEU A 235 8.27 23.07 -21.68
N TYR A 236 8.91 21.90 -21.55
CA TYR A 236 10.36 21.79 -21.44
C TYR A 236 11.06 22.43 -22.66
N GLU A 237 10.58 22.13 -23.85
CA GLU A 237 11.13 22.69 -25.11
C GLU A 237 10.93 24.21 -25.20
N ALA A 238 9.73 24.69 -24.83
CA ALA A 238 9.40 26.11 -24.83
C ALA A 238 10.23 26.94 -23.85
N LEU A 239 10.64 26.33 -22.74
CA LEU A 239 11.50 26.94 -21.75
C LEU A 239 13.01 26.71 -22.01
N GLY A 240 13.35 25.96 -23.06
CA GLY A 240 14.75 25.64 -23.40
C GLY A 240 15.41 24.68 -22.41
N TRP A 241 14.62 23.84 -21.74
CA TRP A 241 15.10 22.91 -20.72
C TRP A 241 15.30 21.49 -21.25
N GLU A 242 16.27 20.79 -20.68
CA GLU A 242 16.45 19.36 -20.93
C GLU A 242 15.28 18.57 -20.33
N LYS A 243 14.75 17.61 -21.10
CA LYS A 243 13.63 16.76 -20.70
C LYS A 243 14.12 15.64 -19.78
N PRO A 244 13.39 15.30 -18.71
CA PRO A 244 13.63 14.09 -17.93
C PRO A 244 13.15 12.84 -18.68
N GLU A 245 13.56 11.67 -18.19
CA GLU A 245 12.99 10.38 -18.61
C GLU A 245 11.58 10.22 -18.02
N TYR A 246 10.67 9.64 -18.81
CA TYR A 246 9.29 9.39 -18.39
C TYR A 246 9.07 7.91 -18.06
N VAL A 247 8.40 7.64 -16.96
CA VAL A 247 8.06 6.29 -16.50
C VAL A 247 6.59 6.29 -16.06
N HIS A 248 5.69 5.83 -16.93
CA HIS A 248 4.27 5.76 -16.61
C HIS A 248 3.88 4.36 -16.15
N LEU A 249 3.60 4.25 -14.85
CA LEU A 249 3.24 3.01 -14.18
C LEU A 249 1.79 2.63 -14.48
N PRO A 250 1.51 1.34 -14.72
CA PRO A 250 0.15 0.88 -14.95
C PRO A 250 -0.70 1.00 -13.67
N THR A 251 -2.01 1.18 -13.85
CA THR A 251 -2.98 1.28 -12.75
C THR A 251 -3.09 -0.03 -11.96
N VAL A 252 -3.29 0.05 -10.65
CA VAL A 252 -3.70 -1.11 -9.83
C VAL A 252 -5.19 -1.35 -10.06
N LEU A 253 -5.53 -2.56 -10.47
CA LEU A 253 -6.87 -2.98 -10.83
C LEU A 253 -7.47 -3.91 -9.75
N ASN A 254 -8.78 -3.95 -9.67
CA ASN A 254 -9.51 -4.96 -8.91
C ASN A 254 -9.68 -6.26 -9.73
N LYS A 255 -10.31 -7.28 -9.12
CA LYS A 255 -10.62 -8.58 -9.79
C LYS A 255 -11.47 -8.42 -11.06
N ASP A 256 -12.28 -7.35 -11.17
CA ASP A 256 -13.08 -7.03 -12.37
C ASP A 256 -12.30 -6.24 -13.44
N ARG A 257 -10.98 -6.07 -13.27
CA ARG A 257 -10.10 -5.28 -14.12
C ARG A 257 -10.47 -3.79 -14.22
N LYS A 258 -11.14 -3.25 -13.19
CA LYS A 258 -11.42 -1.81 -13.04
C LYS A 258 -10.42 -1.21 -12.05
N LYS A 259 -10.17 0.10 -12.16
CA LYS A 259 -9.32 0.82 -11.21
C LYS A 259 -9.77 0.54 -9.78
N LEU A 260 -8.83 0.11 -8.93
CA LEU A 260 -9.09 -0.11 -7.51
C LEU A 260 -9.57 1.18 -6.85
N SER A 261 -10.66 1.14 -6.10
CA SER A 261 -11.29 2.31 -5.50
C SER A 261 -11.88 2.01 -4.12
N LYS A 262 -12.02 3.05 -3.29
CA LYS A 262 -12.58 3.00 -1.92
C LYS A 262 -13.97 2.34 -1.83
N ARG A 263 -14.75 2.32 -2.91
CA ARG A 263 -16.09 1.70 -2.93
C ARG A 263 -16.06 0.17 -2.91
N GLN A 264 -14.89 -0.43 -3.09
CA GLN A 264 -14.71 -1.88 -3.27
C GLN A 264 -13.98 -2.54 -2.10
N GLY A 265 -13.75 -1.83 -1.01
CA GLY A 265 -13.06 -2.31 0.19
C GLY A 265 -11.88 -1.44 0.59
N ASP A 266 -10.99 -2.04 1.36
CA ASP A 266 -9.81 -1.36 1.88
C ASP A 266 -8.86 -0.97 0.76
N VAL A 267 -8.43 0.27 0.78
CA VAL A 267 -7.50 0.80 -0.24
C VAL A 267 -6.53 1.82 0.34
N SER A 268 -6.76 2.33 1.55
CA SER A 268 -5.81 3.22 2.23
C SER A 268 -4.74 2.42 2.96
N VAL A 269 -3.57 2.99 3.11
CA VAL A 269 -2.46 2.37 3.86
C VAL A 269 -2.87 2.09 5.30
N GLU A 270 -3.66 3.00 5.92
CA GLU A 270 -4.19 2.81 7.26
C GLU A 270 -5.11 1.61 7.38
N ASP A 271 -5.98 1.35 6.38
CA ASP A 271 -6.87 0.18 6.42
C ASP A 271 -6.06 -1.12 6.58
N PHE A 272 -4.91 -1.21 5.91
CA PHE A 272 -4.02 -2.38 6.00
C PHE A 272 -3.24 -2.40 7.32
N LYS A 273 -2.72 -1.26 7.77
CA LYS A 273 -2.06 -1.12 9.06
C LYS A 273 -2.97 -1.51 10.21
N ASP A 274 -4.20 -0.99 10.24
CA ASP A 274 -5.18 -1.24 11.30
C ASP A 274 -5.63 -2.71 11.34
N LYS A 275 -5.56 -3.41 10.20
CA LYS A 275 -5.82 -4.86 10.11
C LYS A 275 -4.64 -5.71 10.56
N GLY A 276 -3.48 -5.12 10.82
CA GLY A 276 -2.30 -5.82 11.28
C GLY A 276 -1.44 -6.42 10.16
N TYR A 277 -1.50 -5.85 8.94
CA TYR A 277 -0.53 -6.20 7.90
C TYR A 277 0.85 -5.64 8.23
N LEU A 278 1.87 -6.43 7.97
CA LEU A 278 3.25 -6.03 8.13
C LEU A 278 3.67 -5.10 6.98
N PRO A 279 4.37 -4.00 7.25
CA PRO A 279 4.80 -3.08 6.19
C PRO A 279 5.69 -3.75 5.15
N GLU A 280 6.59 -4.66 5.56
CA GLU A 280 7.46 -5.42 4.67
C GLU A 280 6.65 -6.32 3.73
N ALA A 281 5.60 -6.96 4.25
CA ALA A 281 4.72 -7.83 3.47
C ALA A 281 3.91 -7.02 2.45
N LEU A 282 3.36 -5.86 2.85
CA LEU A 282 2.63 -4.97 1.96
C LEU A 282 3.54 -4.42 0.86
N ASN A 283 4.76 -3.98 1.18
CA ASN A 283 5.73 -3.50 0.21
C ASN A 283 6.14 -4.60 -0.78
N ASN A 284 6.47 -5.80 -0.28
CA ASN A 284 6.80 -6.94 -1.13
C ASN A 284 5.67 -7.26 -2.10
N TYR A 285 4.44 -7.32 -1.60
CA TYR A 285 3.27 -7.58 -2.43
C TYR A 285 3.04 -6.48 -3.47
N LEU A 286 3.08 -5.20 -3.05
CA LEU A 286 2.88 -4.06 -3.96
C LEU A 286 3.97 -3.96 -5.02
N ALA A 287 5.21 -4.32 -4.68
CA ALA A 287 6.28 -4.38 -5.67
C ALA A 287 5.94 -5.36 -6.81
N LEU A 288 5.39 -6.52 -6.48
CA LEU A 288 4.99 -7.55 -7.46
C LEU A 288 3.68 -7.24 -8.19
N VAL A 289 2.92 -6.22 -7.76
CA VAL A 289 1.73 -5.77 -8.49
C VAL A 289 2.13 -4.87 -9.66
N GLY A 290 2.50 -5.47 -10.76
CA GLY A 290 2.89 -4.78 -11.99
C GLY A 290 4.40 -4.78 -12.29
N TRP A 291 5.22 -5.40 -11.46
CA TRP A 291 6.62 -5.70 -11.74
C TRP A 291 6.87 -7.21 -11.55
N SER A 292 7.82 -7.75 -12.30
CA SER A 292 8.17 -9.18 -12.22
C SER A 292 9.68 -9.34 -12.08
N PRO A 293 10.17 -10.15 -11.11
CA PRO A 293 11.59 -10.48 -10.98
C PRO A 293 12.07 -11.35 -12.15
N GLU A 294 13.38 -11.61 -12.25
CA GLU A 294 13.95 -12.48 -13.27
C GLU A 294 13.60 -13.95 -13.07
N ASP A 295 13.49 -14.34 -11.83
CA ASP A 295 13.04 -15.68 -11.42
C ASP A 295 11.59 -15.65 -10.93
N ASN A 296 11.10 -16.79 -10.44
CA ASN A 296 9.75 -16.91 -9.88
C ASN A 296 9.70 -16.63 -8.37
N LYS A 297 10.67 -15.91 -7.82
CA LYS A 297 10.71 -15.53 -6.40
C LYS A 297 9.55 -14.59 -6.07
N GLU A 298 8.90 -14.83 -4.95
CA GLU A 298 7.72 -14.08 -4.52
C GLU A 298 7.92 -13.37 -3.17
N ILE A 299 8.94 -13.76 -2.41
CA ILE A 299 9.24 -13.17 -1.09
C ILE A 299 10.62 -12.53 -1.14
N PHE A 300 10.64 -11.23 -0.90
CA PHE A 300 11.83 -10.38 -0.96
C PHE A 300 11.94 -9.54 0.31
N THR A 301 13.14 -9.40 0.83
CA THR A 301 13.44 -8.30 1.74
C THR A 301 13.49 -6.97 0.97
N MET A 302 13.47 -5.84 1.68
CA MET A 302 13.60 -4.53 1.04
C MET A 302 14.92 -4.40 0.28
N ASP A 303 16.02 -4.88 0.85
CA ASP A 303 17.36 -4.86 0.20
C ASP A 303 17.38 -5.69 -1.09
N GLU A 304 16.72 -6.84 -1.10
CA GLU A 304 16.58 -7.66 -2.30
C GLU A 304 15.73 -6.96 -3.36
N LEU A 305 14.61 -6.32 -2.96
CA LEU A 305 13.80 -5.53 -3.88
C LEU A 305 14.60 -4.38 -4.50
N ILE A 306 15.36 -3.63 -3.70
CA ILE A 306 16.24 -2.55 -4.18
C ILE A 306 17.23 -3.09 -5.21
N LYS A 307 17.86 -4.23 -4.92
CA LYS A 307 18.86 -4.84 -5.81
C LYS A 307 18.27 -5.29 -7.15
N GLU A 308 17.07 -5.90 -7.11
CA GLU A 308 16.51 -6.57 -8.30
C GLU A 308 15.58 -5.66 -9.12
N PHE A 309 14.97 -4.65 -8.50
CA PHE A 309 13.99 -3.79 -9.17
C PHE A 309 14.56 -3.11 -10.42
N SER A 310 13.76 -3.07 -11.50
CA SER A 310 14.05 -2.27 -12.70
C SER A 310 12.76 -1.90 -13.42
N PHE A 311 12.73 -0.74 -14.08
CA PHE A 311 11.57 -0.28 -14.83
C PHE A 311 11.31 -1.08 -16.10
N GLU A 312 12.33 -1.68 -16.71
CA GLU A 312 12.22 -2.51 -17.91
C GLU A 312 11.36 -3.75 -17.70
N ARG A 313 11.25 -4.18 -16.42
CA ARG A 313 10.44 -5.33 -16.03
C ARG A 313 9.05 -4.94 -15.48
N VAL A 314 8.71 -3.65 -15.53
CA VAL A 314 7.36 -3.18 -15.20
C VAL A 314 6.41 -3.52 -16.35
N SER A 315 5.28 -4.13 -16.01
CA SER A 315 4.25 -4.49 -16.99
C SER A 315 3.63 -3.24 -17.63
N LYS A 316 3.28 -3.35 -18.91
CA LYS A 316 2.50 -2.31 -19.62
C LYS A 316 1.02 -2.32 -19.24
N THR A 317 0.54 -3.39 -18.63
CA THR A 317 -0.87 -3.59 -18.24
C THR A 317 -1.03 -3.53 -16.73
N GLY A 318 -2.21 -3.10 -16.27
CA GLY A 318 -2.51 -2.99 -14.84
C GLY A 318 -2.39 -4.32 -14.10
N GLY A 319 -1.75 -4.30 -12.94
CA GLY A 319 -1.68 -5.42 -12.02
C GLY A 319 -2.98 -5.56 -11.22
N ILE A 320 -3.48 -6.79 -11.08
CA ILE A 320 -4.69 -7.08 -10.30
C ILE A 320 -4.32 -7.20 -8.82
N PHE A 321 -4.99 -6.43 -7.98
CA PHE A 321 -4.91 -6.57 -6.54
C PHE A 321 -5.69 -7.81 -6.09
N ASP A 322 -4.99 -8.76 -5.47
CA ASP A 322 -5.53 -9.99 -4.91
C ASP A 322 -5.26 -10.06 -3.41
N LYS A 323 -6.33 -9.91 -2.61
CA LYS A 323 -6.23 -9.95 -1.15
C LYS A 323 -5.73 -11.31 -0.64
N ASP A 324 -6.18 -12.41 -1.24
CA ASP A 324 -5.78 -13.75 -0.79
C ASP A 324 -4.27 -13.96 -0.97
N LYS A 325 -3.71 -13.40 -2.05
CA LYS A 325 -2.26 -13.41 -2.28
C LYS A 325 -1.52 -12.52 -1.28
N LEU A 326 -2.06 -11.34 -0.95
CA LEU A 326 -1.47 -10.47 0.08
C LEU A 326 -1.49 -11.16 1.46
N ASP A 327 -2.59 -11.80 1.83
CA ASP A 327 -2.70 -12.57 3.09
C ASP A 327 -1.63 -13.67 3.14
N TRP A 328 -1.45 -14.39 2.04
CA TRP A 328 -0.40 -15.41 1.94
C TRP A 328 1.00 -14.81 2.09
N VAL A 329 1.29 -13.69 1.42
CA VAL A 329 2.58 -12.98 1.56
C VAL A 329 2.79 -12.58 3.01
N ASN A 330 1.78 -11.97 3.64
CA ASN A 330 1.88 -11.54 5.03
C ASN A 330 2.17 -12.72 5.99
N ALA A 331 1.50 -13.85 5.77
CA ALA A 331 1.76 -15.07 6.53
C ALA A 331 3.21 -15.56 6.39
N GLN A 332 3.84 -15.43 5.20
CA GLN A 332 5.26 -15.79 5.04
C GLN A 332 6.18 -14.88 5.86
N PHE A 333 5.93 -13.58 5.85
CA PHE A 333 6.71 -12.63 6.66
C PHE A 333 6.49 -12.87 8.16
N LEU A 334 5.26 -13.04 8.60
CA LEU A 334 4.91 -13.30 9.99
C LEU A 334 5.63 -14.55 10.53
N ARG A 335 5.66 -15.65 9.77
CA ARG A 335 6.32 -16.91 10.18
C ARG A 335 7.82 -16.79 10.34
N ASN A 336 8.45 -15.84 9.64
CA ASN A 336 9.89 -15.62 9.63
C ASN A 336 10.35 -14.49 10.57
N GLN A 337 9.44 -13.84 11.29
CA GLN A 337 9.79 -12.81 12.28
C GLN A 337 10.54 -13.41 13.50
N ASP A 338 11.30 -12.57 14.18
CA ASP A 338 11.92 -12.92 15.45
C ASP A 338 10.87 -13.26 16.51
N ILE A 339 11.08 -14.36 17.24
CA ILE A 339 10.11 -14.85 18.24
C ILE A 339 9.81 -13.83 19.34
N ASN A 340 10.74 -12.93 19.67
CA ASN A 340 10.50 -11.90 20.67
C ASN A 340 9.53 -10.85 20.15
N VAL A 341 9.63 -10.46 18.85
CA VAL A 341 8.71 -9.55 18.18
C VAL A 341 7.31 -10.19 18.12
N LEU A 342 7.24 -11.44 17.64
CA LEU A 342 5.98 -12.18 17.61
C LEU A 342 5.33 -12.29 18.98
N ARG A 343 6.11 -12.50 20.04
CA ARG A 343 5.60 -12.62 21.41
C ARG A 343 5.02 -11.30 21.91
N GLU A 344 5.64 -10.17 21.61
CA GLU A 344 5.12 -8.84 21.98
C GLU A 344 3.81 -8.58 21.24
N GLU A 345 3.77 -8.73 19.92
CA GLU A 345 2.56 -8.53 19.12
C GLU A 345 1.41 -9.48 19.52
N ALA A 346 1.71 -10.75 19.71
CA ALA A 346 0.72 -11.75 20.17
C ALA A 346 0.17 -11.42 21.55
N SER A 347 1.03 -10.95 22.47
CA SER A 347 0.61 -10.54 23.80
C SER A 347 -0.34 -9.35 23.73
N GLU A 348 -0.04 -8.34 22.93
CA GLU A 348 -0.91 -7.18 22.75
C GLU A 348 -2.29 -7.59 22.22
N GLU A 349 -2.35 -8.42 21.18
CA GLU A 349 -3.62 -8.86 20.61
C GLU A 349 -4.44 -9.73 21.57
N LEU A 350 -3.80 -10.63 22.32
CA LEU A 350 -4.49 -11.47 23.31
C LEU A 350 -4.97 -10.67 24.51
N ILE A 351 -4.21 -9.67 24.98
CA ILE A 351 -4.62 -8.75 26.05
C ILE A 351 -5.81 -7.91 25.59
N LYS A 352 -5.75 -7.35 24.38
CA LYS A 352 -6.82 -6.57 23.75
C LYS A 352 -8.13 -7.37 23.63
N ALA A 353 -8.00 -8.66 23.35
CA ALA A 353 -9.13 -9.59 23.30
C ALA A 353 -9.62 -10.05 24.69
N GLY A 354 -8.93 -9.71 25.77
CA GLY A 354 -9.27 -10.10 27.13
C GLY A 354 -8.98 -11.58 27.46
N LEU A 355 -8.16 -12.26 26.66
CA LEU A 355 -7.82 -13.68 26.85
C LEU A 355 -6.71 -13.89 27.87
N ILE A 356 -5.80 -12.93 28.00
CA ILE A 356 -4.71 -12.94 29.00
C ILE A 356 -4.57 -11.54 29.63
N THR A 357 -3.81 -11.48 30.72
CA THR A 357 -3.41 -10.22 31.38
C THR A 357 -1.98 -9.86 31.02
N GLU A 358 -1.56 -8.59 31.24
CA GLU A 358 -0.18 -8.17 31.08
C GLU A 358 0.79 -8.96 31.98
N ASP A 359 0.38 -9.25 33.23
CA ASP A 359 1.19 -10.02 34.15
C ASP A 359 1.39 -11.45 33.66
N PHE A 360 0.34 -12.08 33.11
CA PHE A 360 0.43 -13.40 32.52
C PHE A 360 1.45 -13.43 31.38
N ALA A 361 1.38 -12.46 30.45
CA ALA A 361 2.31 -12.38 29.32
C ALA A 361 3.78 -12.21 29.75
N LYS A 362 4.01 -11.44 30.84
CA LYS A 362 5.35 -11.20 31.38
C LYS A 362 5.94 -12.42 32.10
N GLU A 363 5.10 -13.13 32.85
CA GLU A 363 5.52 -14.26 33.68
C GLU A 363 5.63 -15.58 32.91
N HIS A 364 4.87 -15.74 31.81
CA HIS A 364 4.76 -17.01 31.08
C HIS A 364 5.33 -16.92 29.66
N LYS A 365 6.55 -16.42 29.50
CA LYS A 365 7.18 -16.22 28.17
C LYS A 365 7.27 -17.49 27.35
N GLU A 366 7.73 -18.61 27.95
CA GLU A 366 7.82 -19.91 27.25
C GLU A 366 6.45 -20.40 26.78
N TYR A 367 5.43 -20.23 27.62
CA TYR A 367 4.04 -20.54 27.24
C TYR A 367 3.60 -19.75 26.01
N MET A 368 3.87 -18.43 25.98
CA MET A 368 3.54 -17.58 24.85
C MET A 368 4.28 -17.99 23.56
N GLU A 369 5.55 -18.36 23.67
CA GLU A 369 6.35 -18.86 22.53
C GLU A 369 5.77 -20.17 21.97
N VAL A 370 5.39 -21.10 22.83
CA VAL A 370 4.74 -22.36 22.43
C VAL A 370 3.38 -22.09 21.79
N LEU A 371 2.59 -21.16 22.34
CA LEU A 371 1.30 -20.76 21.79
C LEU A 371 1.45 -20.22 20.36
N ILE A 372 2.36 -19.29 20.18
CA ILE A 372 2.63 -18.66 18.86
C ILE A 372 3.11 -19.72 17.87
N ASP A 373 4.10 -20.52 18.25
CA ASP A 373 4.66 -21.56 17.38
C ASP A 373 3.61 -22.63 17.01
N THR A 374 2.61 -22.84 17.87
CA THR A 374 1.50 -23.74 17.63
C THR A 374 0.48 -23.19 16.63
N LEU A 375 0.23 -21.88 16.65
CA LEU A 375 -0.88 -21.27 15.91
C LEU A 375 -0.45 -20.42 14.69
N LYS A 376 0.84 -20.00 14.62
CA LYS A 376 1.32 -19.10 13.55
C LYS A 376 1.08 -19.62 12.12
N ASP A 377 1.03 -20.93 11.91
CA ASP A 377 0.77 -21.51 10.59
C ASP A 377 -0.71 -21.46 10.20
N SER A 378 -1.59 -21.19 11.16
CA SER A 378 -3.04 -21.12 10.95
C SER A 378 -3.56 -19.67 10.78
N ILE A 379 -2.69 -18.68 10.85
CA ILE A 379 -3.03 -17.26 10.72
C ILE A 379 -2.25 -16.60 9.59
N SER A 380 -2.86 -15.60 8.99
CA SER A 380 -2.23 -14.70 8.02
C SER A 380 -1.87 -13.35 8.64
N LEU A 381 -2.60 -12.95 9.67
CA LEU A 381 -2.42 -11.69 10.41
C LEU A 381 -2.36 -11.98 11.91
N MET A 382 -1.55 -11.25 12.66
CA MET A 382 -1.47 -11.42 14.12
C MET A 382 -2.82 -11.11 14.81
N THR A 383 -3.63 -10.23 14.23
CA THR A 383 -4.99 -9.92 14.70
C THR A 383 -5.97 -11.11 14.65
N GLU A 384 -5.64 -12.18 13.92
CA GLU A 384 -6.43 -13.41 13.86
C GLU A 384 -6.11 -14.38 15.02
N LEU A 385 -4.98 -14.17 15.71
CA LEU A 385 -4.49 -15.04 16.77
C LEU A 385 -5.51 -15.21 17.91
N PRO A 386 -6.17 -14.15 18.43
CA PRO A 386 -7.13 -14.31 19.53
C PRO A 386 -8.24 -15.30 19.18
N GLU A 387 -8.82 -15.22 17.97
CA GLU A 387 -9.87 -16.13 17.53
C GLU A 387 -9.37 -17.59 17.47
N LYS A 388 -8.17 -17.79 16.95
CA LYS A 388 -7.54 -19.13 16.87
C LYS A 388 -7.12 -19.67 18.23
N ALA A 389 -6.84 -18.80 19.21
CA ALA A 389 -6.44 -19.17 20.56
C ALA A 389 -7.62 -19.40 21.53
N LYS A 390 -8.85 -19.03 21.17
CA LYS A 390 -10.01 -19.15 22.04
C LYS A 390 -10.16 -20.52 22.67
N PHE A 391 -9.97 -21.59 21.89
CA PHE A 391 -10.12 -22.94 22.40
C PHE A 391 -9.14 -23.31 23.52
N ILE A 392 -8.05 -22.54 23.68
CA ILE A 392 -7.07 -22.71 24.75
C ILE A 392 -7.50 -21.96 26.01
N PHE A 393 -8.04 -20.75 25.85
CA PHE A 393 -8.34 -19.86 26.98
C PHE A 393 -9.79 -19.96 27.48
N GLU A 394 -10.73 -20.25 26.58
CA GLU A 394 -12.16 -20.27 26.85
C GLU A 394 -12.74 -21.70 26.80
N GLU A 395 -13.87 -21.90 27.46
CA GLU A 395 -14.67 -23.12 27.36
C GLU A 395 -15.62 -22.99 26.17
N LEU A 396 -15.23 -23.56 25.05
CA LEU A 396 -16.07 -23.58 23.84
C LEU A 396 -17.08 -24.72 23.87
N PRO A 397 -18.23 -24.59 23.20
CA PRO A 397 -19.11 -25.72 22.94
C PRO A 397 -18.44 -26.75 22.02
N LEU A 398 -18.80 -28.01 22.18
CA LEU A 398 -18.34 -29.06 21.27
C LEU A 398 -18.97 -28.83 19.88
N ALA A 399 -18.18 -28.81 18.83
CA ALA A 399 -18.68 -28.70 17.47
C ALA A 399 -19.53 -29.93 17.10
N ASP A 400 -20.59 -29.76 16.29
CA ASP A 400 -21.51 -30.81 15.92
C ASP A 400 -20.78 -32.02 15.30
N GLU A 401 -19.84 -31.78 14.38
CA GLU A 401 -19.00 -32.84 13.76
C GLU A 401 -18.22 -33.64 14.82
N THR A 402 -17.64 -32.93 15.80
CA THR A 402 -16.86 -33.54 16.86
C THR A 402 -17.76 -34.36 17.81
N LYS A 403 -18.97 -33.86 18.07
CA LYS A 403 -19.97 -34.55 18.87
C LYS A 403 -20.43 -35.82 18.18
N GLU A 404 -20.81 -35.75 16.91
CA GLU A 404 -21.19 -36.92 16.12
C GLU A 404 -20.07 -38.00 16.08
N PHE A 405 -18.81 -37.53 15.92
CA PHE A 405 -17.64 -38.39 15.94
C PHE A 405 -17.45 -39.15 17.26
N LEU A 406 -17.64 -38.47 18.39
CA LEU A 406 -17.44 -39.03 19.74
C LEU A 406 -18.62 -39.81 20.25
N GLU A 407 -19.86 -39.47 19.86
CA GLU A 407 -21.10 -40.18 20.26
C GLU A 407 -21.44 -41.35 19.34
N GLY A 408 -20.81 -41.46 18.14
CA GLY A 408 -21.03 -42.53 17.17
C GLY A 408 -20.16 -43.77 17.40
N GLU A 409 -19.46 -44.19 16.34
CA GLU A 409 -18.61 -45.42 16.35
C GLU A 409 -17.45 -45.34 17.37
N ASN A 410 -17.10 -44.17 17.85
CA ASN A 410 -16.00 -43.96 18.80
C ASN A 410 -16.44 -43.82 20.26
N ALA A 411 -17.73 -43.94 20.59
CA ALA A 411 -18.25 -43.69 21.93
C ALA A 411 -17.62 -44.59 23.03
N GLU A 412 -17.45 -45.87 22.77
CA GLU A 412 -16.79 -46.79 23.71
C GLU A 412 -15.30 -46.51 23.84
N ASN A 413 -14.62 -46.22 22.72
CA ASN A 413 -13.21 -45.83 22.73
C ASN A 413 -13.00 -44.53 23.49
N ALA A 414 -13.88 -43.53 23.33
CA ALA A 414 -13.80 -42.27 24.00
C ALA A 414 -13.86 -42.44 25.54
N LYS A 415 -14.78 -43.28 26.07
CA LYS A 415 -14.84 -43.56 27.50
C LYS A 415 -13.59 -44.25 28.06
N VAL A 416 -13.08 -45.27 27.34
CA VAL A 416 -11.86 -45.95 27.76
C VAL A 416 -10.66 -44.99 27.75
N LEU A 417 -10.56 -44.15 26.73
CA LEU A 417 -9.48 -43.19 26.61
C LEU A 417 -9.61 -42.05 27.63
N ALA A 418 -10.83 -41.55 27.91
CA ALA A 418 -11.04 -40.51 28.93
C ALA A 418 -10.57 -40.97 30.32
N ASN A 419 -10.92 -42.19 30.72
CA ASN A 419 -10.48 -42.75 31.99
C ASN A 419 -8.96 -42.96 32.04
N ALA A 420 -8.35 -43.46 30.96
CA ALA A 420 -6.91 -43.66 30.86
C ALA A 420 -6.13 -42.36 30.92
N ILE A 421 -6.65 -41.28 30.27
CA ILE A 421 -6.08 -39.95 30.30
C ILE A 421 -6.12 -39.36 31.70
N GLU A 422 -7.28 -39.45 32.39
CA GLU A 422 -7.43 -38.99 33.72
C GLU A 422 -6.50 -39.67 34.73
N GLU A 423 -6.39 -40.99 34.65
CA GLU A 423 -5.46 -41.74 35.47
C GLU A 423 -3.99 -41.33 35.20
N GLU A 424 -3.60 -41.19 33.95
CA GLU A 424 -2.24 -40.78 33.58
C GLU A 424 -1.92 -39.39 34.10
N LEU A 425 -2.80 -38.42 33.87
CA LEU A 425 -2.59 -37.05 34.29
C LEU A 425 -2.69 -36.88 35.82
N SER A 426 -3.41 -37.77 36.52
CA SER A 426 -3.46 -37.75 37.99
C SER A 426 -2.12 -38.10 38.63
N SER A 427 -1.22 -38.77 37.91
CA SER A 427 0.10 -39.18 38.41
C SER A 427 1.18 -38.11 38.25
N VAL A 428 0.88 -36.97 37.63
CA VAL A 428 1.82 -35.85 37.42
C VAL A 428 1.29 -34.56 38.07
N ASP A 429 2.15 -33.71 38.55
CA ASP A 429 1.78 -32.43 39.14
C ASP A 429 1.48 -31.39 38.04
N GLU A 430 2.30 -31.36 36.97
CA GLU A 430 2.23 -30.40 35.87
C GLU A 430 2.52 -31.10 34.52
N ILE A 431 1.94 -30.60 33.44
CA ILE A 431 2.22 -31.04 32.06
C ILE A 431 3.33 -30.18 31.50
N THR A 432 4.58 -30.68 31.55
CA THR A 432 5.71 -30.08 30.85
C THR A 432 5.70 -30.46 29.37
N LEU A 433 6.40 -29.69 28.51
CA LEU A 433 6.54 -30.03 27.08
C LEU A 433 7.15 -31.42 26.87
N ASP A 434 8.16 -31.81 27.66
CA ASP A 434 8.79 -33.10 27.53
C ASP A 434 7.88 -34.26 27.97
N TYR A 435 7.08 -34.06 28.99
CA TYR A 435 6.04 -35.00 29.37
C TYR A 435 4.99 -35.14 28.24
N ALA A 436 4.51 -34.03 27.70
CA ALA A 436 3.51 -33.99 26.66
C ALA A 436 3.93 -34.80 25.40
N LYS A 437 5.20 -34.73 25.01
CA LYS A 437 5.76 -35.52 23.89
C LYS A 437 5.64 -37.04 24.08
N THR A 438 5.62 -37.51 25.34
CA THR A 438 5.55 -38.95 25.66
C THR A 438 4.13 -39.42 25.95
N PHE A 439 3.23 -38.51 26.22
CA PHE A 439 1.86 -38.74 26.68
C PHE A 439 1.07 -39.73 25.81
N MET A 440 0.99 -39.49 24.50
CA MET A 440 0.25 -40.36 23.58
C MET A 440 0.76 -41.80 23.56
N LYS A 441 2.09 -41.98 23.72
CA LYS A 441 2.70 -43.34 23.84
C LYS A 441 2.32 -44.00 25.16
N SER A 442 2.21 -43.27 26.25
CA SER A 442 1.75 -43.77 27.54
C SER A 442 0.30 -44.23 27.47
N ILE A 443 -0.61 -43.44 26.92
CA ILE A 443 -2.01 -43.80 26.71
C ILE A 443 -2.15 -45.04 25.79
N GLN A 444 -1.38 -45.12 24.72
CA GLN A 444 -1.32 -46.29 23.85
C GLN A 444 -0.93 -47.55 24.60
N LYS A 445 0.09 -47.44 25.49
CA LYS A 445 0.57 -48.60 26.28
C LYS A 445 -0.49 -49.05 27.30
N LYS A 446 -1.20 -48.11 27.95
CA LYS A 446 -2.23 -48.39 28.92
C LYS A 446 -3.49 -49.04 28.29
N THR A 447 -3.93 -48.53 27.17
CA THR A 447 -5.21 -48.97 26.55
C THR A 447 -5.05 -50.01 25.48
N GLY A 448 -3.88 -50.18 24.90
CA GLY A 448 -3.67 -51.02 23.71
C GLY A 448 -4.24 -50.44 22.40
N ILE A 449 -4.95 -49.31 22.45
CA ILE A 449 -5.56 -48.61 21.30
C ILE A 449 -4.46 -47.91 20.49
N LYS A 450 -4.50 -47.98 19.16
CA LYS A 450 -3.43 -47.46 18.28
C LYS A 450 -3.99 -46.67 17.10
N GLY A 451 -3.07 -45.92 16.47
CA GLY A 451 -3.35 -45.24 15.21
C GLY A 451 -4.53 -44.26 15.29
N LYS A 452 -5.36 -44.21 14.26
CA LYS A 452 -6.48 -43.28 14.14
C LYS A 452 -7.47 -43.40 15.30
N ASN A 453 -7.69 -44.61 15.82
CA ASN A 453 -8.60 -44.85 16.94
C ASN A 453 -8.10 -44.35 18.29
N LEU A 454 -6.80 -44.07 18.40
CA LEU A 454 -6.22 -43.39 19.57
C LEU A 454 -6.17 -41.87 19.36
N TYR A 455 -5.53 -41.41 18.27
CA TYR A 455 -5.18 -40.00 18.13
C TYR A 455 -6.39 -39.12 17.89
N MET A 456 -7.36 -39.52 17.07
CA MET A 456 -8.50 -38.68 16.77
C MET A 456 -9.47 -38.52 17.95
N PRO A 457 -9.89 -39.60 18.69
CA PRO A 457 -10.75 -39.44 19.84
C PRO A 457 -10.06 -38.61 20.96
N VAL A 458 -8.77 -38.84 21.25
CA VAL A 458 -8.03 -38.05 22.25
C VAL A 458 -8.03 -36.58 21.83
N ARG A 459 -7.72 -36.27 20.57
CA ARG A 459 -7.77 -34.89 20.07
C ARG A 459 -9.16 -34.29 20.21
N ALA A 460 -10.17 -35.01 19.74
CA ALA A 460 -11.57 -34.54 19.78
C ALA A 460 -12.04 -34.21 21.20
N MET A 461 -11.68 -35.03 22.19
CA MET A 461 -12.05 -34.81 23.60
C MET A 461 -11.28 -33.64 24.23
N ILE A 462 -10.00 -33.48 23.88
CA ILE A 462 -9.13 -32.48 24.52
C ILE A 462 -9.23 -31.11 23.84
N SER A 463 -9.22 -31.07 22.50
CA SER A 463 -9.26 -29.79 21.76
C SER A 463 -10.64 -29.41 21.26
N PHE A 464 -11.64 -30.26 21.42
CA PHE A 464 -13.01 -30.13 20.89
C PHE A 464 -13.08 -30.02 19.37
N SER A 465 -12.03 -30.53 18.70
CA SER A 465 -11.94 -30.59 17.25
C SER A 465 -11.24 -31.87 16.80
N VAL A 466 -11.67 -32.44 15.69
CA VAL A 466 -11.01 -33.62 15.06
C VAL A 466 -9.73 -33.24 14.29
N HIS A 467 -9.57 -31.94 14.01
CA HIS A 467 -8.41 -31.34 13.32
C HIS A 467 -7.72 -30.31 14.22
N GLY A 468 -6.46 -30.02 13.95
CA GLY A 468 -5.73 -28.97 14.68
C GLY A 468 -4.24 -29.25 14.84
N PRO A 469 -3.55 -28.41 15.66
CA PRO A 469 -2.12 -28.49 15.92
C PRO A 469 -1.68 -29.82 16.57
N GLU A 470 -0.39 -29.97 16.79
CA GLU A 470 0.21 -31.15 17.42
C GLU A 470 -0.29 -31.35 18.86
N MET A 471 -0.56 -32.62 19.24
CA MET A 471 -1.21 -32.94 20.49
C MET A 471 -0.37 -32.60 21.74
N ASP A 472 0.95 -32.76 21.65
CA ASP A 472 1.87 -32.43 22.76
C ASP A 472 1.81 -30.93 23.11
N ARG A 473 1.76 -30.06 22.10
CA ARG A 473 1.60 -28.63 22.29
C ARG A 473 0.24 -28.26 22.87
N ILE A 474 -0.83 -28.88 22.36
CA ILE A 474 -2.20 -28.67 22.88
C ILE A 474 -2.29 -29.10 24.36
N LEU A 475 -1.72 -30.24 24.72
CA LEU A 475 -1.69 -30.73 26.10
C LEU A 475 -1.00 -29.75 27.03
N TYR A 476 0.17 -29.24 26.64
CA TYR A 476 0.92 -28.24 27.38
C TYR A 476 0.12 -26.94 27.58
N LEU A 477 -0.45 -26.42 26.49
CA LEU A 477 -1.19 -25.14 26.50
C LEU A 477 -2.48 -25.18 27.28
N LEU A 478 -3.21 -26.30 27.26
CA LEU A 478 -4.44 -26.47 28.03
C LEU A 478 -4.18 -26.70 29.52
N GLY A 479 -3.15 -27.42 29.84
CA GLY A 479 -2.85 -27.79 31.21
C GLY A 479 -3.83 -28.82 31.77
N LYS A 480 -3.46 -29.41 32.91
CA LYS A 480 -4.18 -30.52 33.57
C LYS A 480 -5.64 -30.21 33.92
N GLU A 481 -5.86 -29.03 34.50
CA GLU A 481 -7.19 -28.67 35.02
C GLU A 481 -8.24 -28.54 33.89
N LYS A 482 -7.89 -27.86 32.80
CA LYS A 482 -8.81 -27.71 31.65
C LYS A 482 -9.07 -29.06 30.97
N ILE A 483 -8.03 -29.91 30.85
CA ILE A 483 -8.20 -31.25 30.27
C ILE A 483 -9.20 -32.06 31.12
N PHE A 484 -9.07 -32.11 32.43
CA PHE A 484 -10.00 -32.83 33.28
C PHE A 484 -11.44 -32.34 33.11
N LYS A 485 -11.64 -31.04 33.15
CA LYS A 485 -12.96 -30.44 32.93
C LYS A 485 -13.57 -30.83 31.56
N ARG A 486 -12.75 -30.97 30.52
CA ARG A 486 -13.21 -31.40 29.22
C ARG A 486 -13.57 -32.87 29.15
N LEU A 487 -12.77 -33.72 29.82
CA LEU A 487 -13.01 -35.17 29.89
C LEU A 487 -14.28 -35.53 30.65
N ASP A 488 -14.73 -34.73 31.64
CA ASP A 488 -15.96 -34.98 32.39
C ASP A 488 -17.22 -35.08 31.50
N LYS A 489 -17.17 -34.52 30.28
CA LYS A 489 -18.28 -34.63 29.32
C LYS A 489 -18.37 -35.98 28.65
N PHE A 490 -17.36 -36.84 28.78
CA PHE A 490 -17.24 -38.10 28.07
C PHE A 490 -17.15 -39.35 28.97
N LYS A 491 -17.38 -39.19 30.27
CA LYS A 491 -17.41 -40.29 31.26
C LYS A 491 -18.72 -41.02 31.35
#